data_9a2f7b8f027a8ba86041f35d2abdd4b0
#
_entry.id   9a2f7b8f027a8ba86041f35d2abdd4b0
#
_cell.length_a   1.000
_cell.length_b   1.000
_cell.length_c   1.000
_cell.angle_alpha   90.00
_cell.angle_beta   90.00
_cell.angle_gamma   90.00
#
_symmetry.space_group_name_H-M   'P 1'
#
loop_
_entity.id
_entity.type
_entity.pdbx_description
1 polymer ?
#
loop_
_entity_poly.entity_id
_entity_poly.type
_entity_poly.pdbx_seq_one_letter_code
_entity_poly.pdbx_strand_id
1 'polypeptide(L)'
;LDYLLSLYGEKFTQSSLRRFNYYLNPAELEQKVIENKIKFLKEIVELSANRSAGFNTQQKSCGTDNISGLERKITLLLGMKNFNQGYLTQLDSECAINIVEDNKPLSVDESRRRITLPITVLHSALDPEQYLIKKDSQTDLTVLSFRSKSFQTTEFRKVFQSESDAQVAKSDLCAAFKHLNIAGEGLYLIEHCLLRPQNGSLYKDLSLAETFYAFTISVMFSGWSARCSDIEFRKLAEETVRLNCPAHILPHCHWLSFEAMQIFEARYAAWLDVRRQDPSNAVKCDQAARALIEFLIDGKLSQV
;
A
#
# COMPACT_ATOMS: atom_id res chain seq x y z
N LEU A 1 -0.18 -19.86 -20.51
CA LEU A 1 0.45 -19.44 -19.25
C LEU A 1 -0.05 -20.25 -18.05
N ASP A 2 -1.36 -20.49 -17.91
CA ASP A 2 -1.93 -21.25 -16.79
C ASP A 2 -1.40 -22.68 -16.69
N TYR A 3 -1.22 -23.34 -17.83
CA TYR A 3 -0.59 -24.65 -17.89
C TYR A 3 0.84 -24.62 -17.34
N LEU A 4 1.64 -23.60 -17.70
CA LEU A 4 3.00 -23.47 -17.20
C LEU A 4 3.02 -23.22 -15.69
N LEU A 5 2.09 -22.40 -15.16
CA LEU A 5 1.94 -22.16 -13.73
C LEU A 5 1.55 -23.44 -12.98
N SER A 6 0.66 -24.24 -13.54
CA SER A 6 0.24 -25.51 -12.94
C SER A 6 1.35 -26.56 -12.86
N LEU A 7 2.36 -26.52 -13.74
CA LEU A 7 3.54 -27.37 -13.64
C LEU A 7 4.37 -27.12 -12.38
N TYR A 8 4.31 -25.89 -11.84
CA TYR A 8 4.95 -25.55 -10.57
C TYR A 8 4.03 -25.71 -9.36
N GLY A 9 2.81 -26.27 -9.58
CA GLY A 9 1.81 -26.43 -8.51
C GLY A 9 1.14 -25.14 -8.09
N GLU A 10 1.31 -24.06 -8.85
CA GLU A 10 0.78 -22.74 -8.51
C GLU A 10 -0.56 -22.47 -9.18
N LYS A 11 -1.51 -21.97 -8.38
CA LYS A 11 -2.77 -21.41 -8.87
C LYS A 11 -2.67 -19.89 -8.82
N PHE A 12 -2.51 -19.27 -9.97
CA PHE A 12 -2.58 -17.83 -10.06
C PHE A 12 -4.05 -17.40 -10.02
N THR A 13 -4.48 -16.80 -8.93
CA THR A 13 -5.88 -16.41 -8.69
C THR A 13 -6.28 -15.19 -9.51
N GLN A 14 -6.44 -15.39 -10.82
CA GLN A 14 -6.81 -14.31 -11.74
C GLN A 14 -8.23 -13.81 -11.60
N SER A 15 -9.14 -14.68 -11.19
CA SER A 15 -10.53 -14.30 -10.90
C SER A 15 -10.60 -13.17 -9.88
N SER A 16 -9.67 -13.14 -8.95
CA SER A 16 -9.59 -12.08 -7.94
C SER A 16 -9.14 -10.75 -8.50
N LEU A 17 -8.13 -10.74 -9.38
CA LEU A 17 -7.69 -9.49 -10.01
C LEU A 17 -8.76 -8.92 -10.93
N ARG A 18 -9.56 -9.77 -11.60
CA ARG A 18 -10.68 -9.33 -12.42
C ARG A 18 -11.87 -8.85 -11.61
N ARG A 19 -12.22 -9.55 -10.54
CA ARG A 19 -13.33 -9.20 -9.65
C ARG A 19 -13.13 -7.87 -8.94
N PHE A 20 -11.89 -7.62 -8.50
CA PHE A 20 -11.51 -6.43 -7.74
C PHE A 20 -10.79 -5.38 -8.60
N ASN A 21 -11.17 -5.28 -9.86
CA ASN A 21 -10.67 -4.24 -10.75
C ASN A 21 -11.47 -2.96 -10.60
N TYR A 22 -10.91 -1.97 -9.94
CA TYR A 22 -11.48 -0.64 -9.75
C TYR A 22 -10.89 0.42 -10.68
N TYR A 23 -9.81 0.09 -11.42
CA TYR A 23 -8.98 1.11 -12.04
C TYR A 23 -8.84 0.97 -13.56
N LEU A 24 -8.91 -0.24 -14.09
CA LEU A 24 -8.52 -0.54 -15.45
C LEU A 24 -9.74 -0.82 -16.32
N ASN A 25 -9.70 -0.39 -17.57
CA ASN A 25 -10.68 -0.86 -18.52
C ASN A 25 -10.43 -2.37 -18.87
N PRO A 26 -11.38 -3.08 -19.49
CA PRO A 26 -11.24 -4.52 -19.72
C PRO A 26 -9.97 -4.92 -20.51
N ALA A 27 -9.55 -4.11 -21.49
CA ALA A 27 -8.37 -4.40 -22.31
C ALA A 27 -7.07 -4.19 -21.53
N GLU A 28 -6.97 -3.09 -20.78
CA GLU A 28 -5.84 -2.82 -19.87
C GLU A 28 -5.72 -3.89 -18.79
N LEU A 29 -6.86 -4.36 -18.26
CA LEU A 29 -6.89 -5.40 -17.25
C LEU A 29 -6.35 -6.73 -17.80
N GLU A 30 -6.81 -7.16 -18.98
CA GLU A 30 -6.31 -8.38 -19.62
C GLU A 30 -4.78 -8.30 -19.85
N GLN A 31 -4.30 -7.18 -20.36
CA GLN A 31 -2.87 -6.95 -20.54
C GLN A 31 -2.13 -7.06 -19.22
N LYS A 32 -2.63 -6.39 -18.18
CA LYS A 32 -2.01 -6.40 -16.83
C LYS A 32 -1.98 -7.79 -16.22
N VAL A 33 -3.03 -8.58 -16.39
CA VAL A 33 -3.08 -9.97 -15.93
C VAL A 33 -2.03 -10.82 -16.64
N ILE A 34 -1.86 -10.65 -17.96
CA ILE A 34 -0.84 -11.36 -18.72
C ILE A 34 0.58 -10.95 -18.26
N GLU A 35 0.83 -9.66 -18.10
CA GLU A 35 2.12 -9.14 -17.59
C GLU A 35 2.45 -9.72 -16.22
N ASN A 36 1.48 -9.72 -15.29
CA ASN A 36 1.67 -10.28 -13.95
C ASN A 36 1.98 -11.78 -13.99
N LYS A 37 1.32 -12.55 -14.86
CA LYS A 37 1.63 -13.98 -15.06
C LYS A 37 3.03 -14.20 -15.60
N ILE A 38 3.44 -13.41 -16.57
CA ILE A 38 4.78 -13.48 -17.15
C ILE A 38 5.82 -13.15 -16.10
N LYS A 39 5.58 -12.10 -15.31
CA LYS A 39 6.46 -11.71 -14.21
C LYS A 39 6.57 -12.84 -13.18
N PHE A 40 5.45 -13.40 -12.75
CA PHE A 40 5.43 -14.51 -11.80
C PHE A 40 6.21 -15.73 -12.34
N LEU A 41 6.00 -16.12 -13.61
CA LEU A 41 6.72 -17.23 -14.24
C LEU A 41 8.23 -17.00 -14.34
N LYS A 42 8.67 -15.77 -14.55
CA LYS A 42 10.10 -15.42 -14.56
C LYS A 42 10.73 -15.54 -13.17
N GLU A 43 9.97 -15.25 -12.14
CA GLU A 43 10.46 -15.21 -10.76
C GLU A 43 10.27 -16.54 -10.00
N ILE A 44 9.38 -17.43 -10.47
CA ILE A 44 9.01 -18.65 -9.74
C ILE A 44 10.19 -19.60 -9.52
N VAL A 45 11.14 -19.65 -10.43
CA VAL A 45 12.35 -20.50 -10.30
C VAL A 45 13.17 -20.03 -9.10
N GLU A 46 13.43 -18.73 -9.00
CA GLU A 46 14.16 -18.14 -7.88
C GLU A 46 13.39 -18.27 -6.56
N LEU A 47 12.09 -17.96 -6.58
CA LEU A 47 11.20 -18.11 -5.43
C LEU A 47 11.13 -19.56 -4.94
N SER A 48 11.20 -20.54 -5.84
CA SER A 48 11.18 -21.97 -5.51
C SER A 48 12.53 -22.47 -5.00
N ALA A 49 13.63 -21.95 -5.56
CA ALA A 49 15.00 -22.34 -5.20
C ALA A 49 15.40 -21.78 -3.83
N ASN A 50 14.94 -20.59 -3.48
CA ASN A 50 15.32 -19.88 -2.26
C ASN A 50 14.10 -19.42 -1.44
N ARG A 51 13.27 -20.38 -1.02
CA ARG A 51 12.06 -20.08 -0.20
C ARG A 51 12.38 -19.49 1.17
N SER A 52 13.59 -19.72 1.67
CA SER A 52 14.05 -19.21 2.96
C SER A 52 14.75 -17.87 2.88
N ALA A 53 14.79 -17.23 1.70
CA ALA A 53 15.36 -15.90 1.56
C ALA A 53 14.64 -14.93 2.51
N GLY A 54 15.34 -14.54 3.56
CA GLY A 54 14.89 -13.56 4.54
C GLY A 54 15.29 -12.14 4.14
N PHE A 55 14.64 -11.17 4.77
CA PHE A 55 15.00 -9.77 4.63
C PHE A 55 16.29 -9.45 5.40
N ASN A 56 17.26 -8.84 4.72
CA ASN A 56 18.50 -8.41 5.38
C ASN A 56 18.38 -6.97 5.89
N THR A 57 18.22 -6.82 7.20
CA THR A 57 18.08 -5.52 7.88
C THR A 57 19.31 -4.63 7.79
N GLN A 58 20.50 -5.18 7.50
CA GLN A 58 21.77 -4.44 7.41
C GLN A 58 22.03 -3.87 6.01
N GLN A 59 21.40 -4.45 4.99
CA GLN A 59 21.59 -4.01 3.63
C GLN A 59 20.61 -2.90 3.26
N LYS A 60 21.10 -1.84 2.58
CA LYS A 60 20.19 -0.83 2.02
C LYS A 60 19.27 -1.49 1.00
N SER A 61 17.99 -1.19 1.11
CA SER A 61 17.00 -1.61 0.12
C SER A 61 17.20 -0.76 -1.14
N CYS A 62 18.07 -1.22 -2.02
CA CYS A 62 18.27 -0.59 -3.31
C CYS A 62 17.89 -1.66 -4.37
N GLY A 63 16.65 -1.61 -4.84
CA GLY A 63 16.13 -2.57 -5.81
C GLY A 63 15.35 -3.74 -5.19
N THR A 64 15.01 -4.72 -6.04
CA THR A 64 14.14 -5.86 -5.70
C THR A 64 14.82 -6.98 -4.92
N ASP A 65 16.13 -6.89 -4.68
CA ASP A 65 16.92 -8.04 -4.24
C ASP A 65 16.91 -8.29 -2.73
N ASN A 66 16.54 -7.27 -1.93
CA ASN A 66 16.47 -7.40 -0.48
C ASN A 66 15.01 -7.42 0.00
N ILE A 67 14.29 -8.47 -0.34
CA ILE A 67 12.90 -8.72 0.04
C ILE A 67 12.78 -10.16 0.50
N SER A 68 11.93 -10.44 1.49
CA SER A 68 11.65 -11.83 1.85
C SER A 68 10.94 -12.56 0.70
N GLY A 69 11.28 -13.84 0.49
CA GLY A 69 10.65 -14.63 -0.57
C GLY A 69 9.13 -14.71 -0.44
N LEU A 70 8.62 -14.74 0.79
CA LEU A 70 7.19 -14.75 1.06
C LEU A 70 6.53 -13.43 0.66
N GLU A 71 7.11 -12.29 1.01
CA GLU A 71 6.60 -10.96 0.63
C GLU A 71 6.57 -10.81 -0.89
N ARG A 72 7.67 -11.18 -1.56
CA ARG A 72 7.77 -11.15 -3.02
C ARG A 72 6.69 -12.00 -3.69
N LYS A 73 6.42 -13.21 -3.16
CA LYS A 73 5.39 -14.10 -3.68
C LYS A 73 3.99 -13.51 -3.50
N ILE A 74 3.68 -12.99 -2.32
CA ILE A 74 2.36 -12.42 -2.02
C ILE A 74 2.11 -11.18 -2.89
N THR A 75 3.08 -10.28 -3.01
CA THR A 75 2.94 -9.07 -3.84
C THR A 75 2.70 -9.40 -5.31
N LEU A 76 3.38 -10.43 -5.83
CA LEU A 76 3.16 -10.90 -7.20
C LEU A 76 1.76 -11.50 -7.41
N LEU A 77 1.31 -12.34 -6.47
CA LEU A 77 -0.01 -12.98 -6.54
C LEU A 77 -1.16 -11.96 -6.44
N LEU A 78 -1.01 -10.94 -5.61
CA LEU A 78 -2.00 -9.89 -5.41
C LEU A 78 -1.87 -8.72 -6.39
N GLY A 79 -0.78 -8.67 -7.18
CA GLY A 79 -0.48 -7.55 -8.06
C GLY A 79 -0.25 -6.23 -7.32
N MET A 80 0.32 -6.31 -6.12
CA MET A 80 0.65 -5.18 -5.25
C MET A 80 2.12 -4.77 -5.36
N LYS A 81 2.46 -3.61 -4.80
CA LYS A 81 3.85 -3.18 -4.61
C LYS A 81 4.41 -3.75 -3.30
N ASN A 82 5.72 -3.86 -3.23
CA ASN A 82 6.45 -4.07 -1.98
C ASN A 82 7.13 -2.76 -1.54
N PHE A 83 7.55 -2.69 -0.29
CA PHE A 83 8.14 -1.47 0.29
C PHE A 83 9.45 -1.02 -0.38
N ASN A 84 10.18 -1.90 -1.07
CA ASN A 84 11.42 -1.55 -1.79
C ASN A 84 11.18 -0.63 -2.99
N GLN A 85 9.92 -0.48 -3.41
CA GLN A 85 9.52 0.45 -4.46
C GLN A 85 9.19 1.86 -3.92
N GLY A 86 9.48 2.13 -2.66
CA GLY A 86 9.21 3.37 -1.94
C GLY A 86 8.08 3.23 -0.91
N TYR A 87 8.00 4.18 0.01
CA TYR A 87 6.94 4.19 1.03
C TYR A 87 5.55 4.27 0.38
N LEU A 88 4.60 3.49 0.91
CA LEU A 88 3.23 3.45 0.38
C LEU A 88 2.48 4.77 0.61
N THR A 89 2.88 5.50 1.65
CA THR A 89 2.30 6.82 1.95
C THR A 89 3.04 7.98 1.28
N GLN A 90 4.17 7.73 0.62
CA GLN A 90 4.88 8.69 -0.21
C GLN A 90 4.30 8.67 -1.63
N LEU A 91 3.24 9.42 -1.83
CA LEU A 91 2.63 9.60 -3.13
C LEU A 91 3.45 10.66 -3.90
N ASP A 92 3.83 10.33 -5.12
CA ASP A 92 4.75 11.16 -5.91
C ASP A 92 4.15 12.55 -6.18
N SER A 93 4.90 13.61 -5.83
CA SER A 93 4.39 14.99 -5.90
C SER A 93 4.18 15.50 -7.33
N GLU A 94 4.77 14.84 -8.33
CA GLU A 94 4.51 15.16 -9.75
C GLU A 94 3.11 14.75 -10.18
N CYS A 95 2.52 13.78 -9.50
CA CYS A 95 1.11 13.45 -9.58
C CYS A 95 0.26 14.25 -8.59
N ALA A 96 0.87 15.16 -7.82
CA ALA A 96 0.14 16.05 -6.93
C ALA A 96 -0.76 16.94 -7.78
N ILE A 97 -1.97 16.49 -7.92
CA ILE A 97 -3.05 17.25 -8.47
C ILE A 97 -3.12 18.49 -7.60
N ASN A 98 -2.93 19.66 -8.21
CA ASN A 98 -3.38 20.90 -7.61
C ASN A 98 -4.93 20.85 -7.58
N ILE A 99 -5.47 20.01 -6.70
CA ILE A 99 -6.88 20.00 -6.36
C ILE A 99 -7.05 21.28 -5.58
N VAL A 100 -7.68 22.24 -6.22
CA VAL A 100 -7.88 23.57 -5.67
C VAL A 100 -9.26 23.60 -5.07
N GLU A 101 -9.34 23.66 -3.76
CA GLU A 101 -10.52 24.11 -3.05
C GLU A 101 -10.42 25.64 -2.99
N ASP A 102 -11.31 26.35 -3.64
CA ASP A 102 -11.42 27.84 -3.63
C ASP A 102 -10.08 28.60 -3.81
N ASN A 103 -9.28 28.22 -4.80
CA ASN A 103 -7.95 28.78 -5.06
C ASN A 103 -6.89 28.54 -3.96
N LYS A 104 -7.13 27.65 -3.02
CA LYS A 104 -6.09 27.19 -2.10
C LYS A 104 -5.59 25.81 -2.52
N PRO A 105 -4.29 25.63 -2.73
CA PRO A 105 -3.74 24.29 -2.96
C PRO A 105 -4.01 23.43 -1.71
N LEU A 106 -4.38 22.16 -1.89
CA LEU A 106 -4.29 21.18 -0.81
C LEU A 106 -2.87 21.24 -0.25
N SER A 107 -2.75 21.37 1.07
CA SER A 107 -1.47 21.51 1.71
C SER A 107 -0.62 20.27 1.44
N VAL A 108 0.35 20.44 0.56
CA VAL A 108 1.44 19.49 0.40
C VAL A 108 2.45 19.86 1.48
N ASP A 109 2.76 18.95 2.37
CA ASP A 109 3.91 19.12 3.24
C ASP A 109 5.16 19.04 2.37
N GLU A 110 5.67 20.19 1.93
CA GLU A 110 6.81 20.31 1.03
C GLU A 110 8.06 19.62 1.59
N SER A 111 8.22 19.57 2.90
CA SER A 111 9.37 18.95 3.55
C SER A 111 9.37 17.41 3.44
N ARG A 112 8.19 16.79 3.20
CA ARG A 112 8.01 15.33 3.16
C ARG A 112 7.21 14.82 1.98
N ARG A 113 6.78 15.67 1.04
CA ARG A 113 5.96 15.31 -0.14
C ARG A 113 4.73 14.45 0.22
N ARG A 114 4.05 14.75 1.32
CA ARG A 114 2.89 14.00 1.80
C ARG A 114 1.62 14.69 1.36
N ILE A 115 0.76 13.96 0.68
CA ILE A 115 -0.58 14.42 0.30
C ILE A 115 -1.54 13.91 1.38
N THR A 116 -2.20 14.83 2.09
CA THR A 116 -3.32 14.50 2.97
C THR A 116 -4.61 14.62 2.17
N LEU A 117 -5.03 13.52 1.53
CA LEU A 117 -6.32 13.43 0.85
C LEU A 117 -7.31 12.71 1.75
N PRO A 118 -8.55 13.20 1.90
CA PRO A 118 -9.62 12.41 2.51
C PRO A 118 -9.80 11.09 1.73
N ILE A 119 -9.87 9.98 2.43
CA ILE A 119 -10.02 8.64 1.81
C ILE A 119 -11.27 8.59 0.93
N THR A 120 -12.34 9.26 1.34
CA THR A 120 -13.57 9.38 0.57
C THR A 120 -13.36 10.01 -0.80
N VAL A 121 -12.48 11.01 -0.90
CA VAL A 121 -12.11 11.63 -2.18
C VAL A 121 -11.31 10.66 -3.02
N LEU A 122 -10.34 9.95 -2.41
CA LEU A 122 -9.49 8.98 -3.11
C LEU A 122 -10.31 7.88 -3.81
N HIS A 123 -11.39 7.40 -3.17
CA HIS A 123 -12.26 6.38 -3.75
C HIS A 123 -13.26 6.95 -4.77
N SER A 124 -13.95 8.03 -4.38
CA SER A 124 -15.03 8.60 -5.20
C SER A 124 -14.51 9.25 -6.48
N ALA A 125 -13.29 9.79 -6.45
CA ALA A 125 -12.68 10.48 -7.60
C ALA A 125 -12.28 9.53 -8.75
N LEU A 126 -12.36 8.23 -8.55
CA LEU A 126 -12.21 7.23 -9.63
C LEU A 126 -13.40 7.19 -10.57
N ASP A 127 -14.58 7.60 -10.12
CA ASP A 127 -15.82 7.55 -10.89
C ASP A 127 -16.01 8.85 -11.68
N PRO A 128 -15.94 8.82 -13.03
CA PRO A 128 -16.13 10.01 -13.84
C PRO A 128 -17.50 10.68 -13.65
N GLU A 129 -18.52 9.96 -13.18
CA GLU A 129 -19.86 10.50 -12.94
C GLU A 129 -19.93 11.43 -11.73
N GLN A 130 -18.92 11.37 -10.85
CA GLN A 130 -18.82 12.29 -9.71
C GLN A 130 -18.39 13.71 -10.11
N TYR A 131 -17.89 13.88 -11.34
CA TYR A 131 -17.44 15.16 -11.86
C TYR A 131 -18.55 15.80 -12.67
N LEU A 132 -18.98 16.99 -12.25
CA LEU A 132 -19.99 17.77 -12.93
C LEU A 132 -19.33 18.94 -13.65
N ILE A 133 -19.57 19.05 -14.94
CA ILE A 133 -19.18 20.18 -15.75
C ILE A 133 -20.44 21.01 -16.02
N LYS A 134 -20.45 22.27 -15.61
CA LYS A 134 -21.56 23.20 -15.79
C LYS A 134 -21.04 24.55 -16.26
N LYS A 135 -21.76 25.16 -17.20
CA LYS A 135 -21.53 26.54 -17.61
C LYS A 135 -22.18 27.47 -16.61
N ASP A 136 -21.42 28.44 -16.13
CA ASP A 136 -21.93 29.47 -15.23
C ASP A 136 -22.67 30.50 -16.06
N SER A 137 -23.95 30.72 -15.77
CA SER A 137 -24.82 31.62 -16.51
C SER A 137 -24.48 33.12 -16.33
N GLN A 138 -23.68 33.46 -15.32
CA GLN A 138 -23.30 34.86 -15.06
C GLN A 138 -21.95 35.22 -15.67
N THR A 139 -20.99 34.29 -15.70
CA THR A 139 -19.61 34.57 -16.11
C THR A 139 -19.24 33.97 -17.45
N ASP A 140 -20.13 33.19 -18.10
CA ASP A 140 -19.89 32.41 -19.33
C ASP A 140 -18.72 31.43 -19.21
N LEU A 141 -18.22 31.21 -17.99
CA LEU A 141 -17.13 30.30 -17.69
C LEU A 141 -17.64 28.88 -17.39
N THR A 142 -16.83 27.91 -17.70
CA THR A 142 -17.14 26.49 -17.41
C THR A 142 -16.60 26.09 -16.04
N VAL A 143 -17.43 25.52 -15.20
CA VAL A 143 -17.10 25.08 -13.85
C VAL A 143 -17.05 23.55 -13.80
N LEU A 144 -15.90 23.01 -13.45
CA LEU A 144 -15.72 21.62 -13.06
C LEU A 144 -15.86 21.53 -11.54
N SER A 145 -16.81 20.72 -11.06
CA SER A 145 -16.99 20.43 -9.65
C SER A 145 -17.01 18.95 -9.39
N PHE A 146 -16.49 18.54 -8.25
CA PHE A 146 -16.50 17.16 -7.80
C PHE A 146 -17.41 17.01 -6.59
N ARG A 147 -18.26 15.99 -6.62
CA ARG A 147 -19.17 15.63 -5.52
C ARG A 147 -18.91 14.22 -5.04
N SER A 148 -18.64 14.06 -3.77
CA SER A 148 -18.61 12.73 -3.15
C SER A 148 -20.02 12.16 -2.99
N LYS A 149 -20.23 10.91 -3.39
CA LYS A 149 -21.52 10.21 -3.17
C LYS A 149 -21.91 10.13 -1.69
N SER A 150 -20.92 10.05 -0.81
CA SER A 150 -21.15 9.84 0.62
C SER A 150 -21.69 11.07 1.33
N PHE A 151 -21.35 12.27 0.89
CA PHE A 151 -21.64 13.51 1.62
C PHE A 151 -22.53 14.51 0.86
N GLN A 152 -22.78 14.29 -0.44
CA GLN A 152 -23.47 15.22 -1.34
C GLN A 152 -22.87 16.66 -1.33
N THR A 153 -21.72 16.82 -0.72
CA THR A 153 -20.98 18.08 -0.65
C THR A 153 -20.04 18.21 -1.83
N THR A 154 -19.82 19.43 -2.27
CA THR A 154 -18.82 19.74 -3.29
C THR A 154 -17.45 19.75 -2.63
N GLU A 155 -16.59 18.80 -2.98
CA GLU A 155 -15.26 18.65 -2.39
C GLU A 155 -14.25 19.63 -3.02
N PHE A 156 -14.40 19.92 -4.32
CA PHE A 156 -13.63 20.96 -4.99
C PHE A 156 -14.38 21.56 -6.17
N ARG A 157 -13.94 22.76 -6.57
CA ARG A 157 -14.47 23.49 -7.71
C ARG A 157 -13.32 24.17 -8.46
N LYS A 158 -13.28 24.04 -9.79
CA LYS A 158 -12.31 24.72 -10.65
C LYS A 158 -12.99 25.33 -11.85
N VAL A 159 -12.55 26.52 -12.26
CA VAL A 159 -13.12 27.28 -13.36
C VAL A 159 -12.22 27.21 -14.58
N PHE A 160 -12.82 27.02 -15.75
CA PHE A 160 -12.13 26.94 -17.04
C PHE A 160 -12.77 27.90 -18.04
N GLN A 161 -11.99 28.31 -19.02
CA GLN A 161 -12.48 29.19 -20.08
C GLN A 161 -13.31 28.44 -21.13
N SER A 162 -13.01 27.13 -21.35
CA SER A 162 -13.74 26.33 -22.31
C SER A 162 -14.22 24.99 -21.69
N GLU A 163 -15.27 24.43 -22.28
CA GLU A 163 -15.78 23.12 -21.88
C GLU A 163 -14.78 22.01 -22.22
N SER A 164 -14.04 22.16 -23.33
CA SER A 164 -13.01 21.19 -23.71
C SER A 164 -11.90 21.10 -22.67
N ASP A 165 -11.44 22.23 -22.12
CA ASP A 165 -10.40 22.27 -21.09
C ASP A 165 -10.90 21.63 -19.78
N ALA A 166 -12.16 21.86 -19.42
CA ALA A 166 -12.78 21.23 -18.28
C ALA A 166 -12.89 19.70 -18.46
N GLN A 167 -13.17 19.23 -19.67
CA GLN A 167 -13.25 17.80 -19.98
C GLN A 167 -11.87 17.12 -19.95
N VAL A 168 -10.83 17.78 -20.45
CA VAL A 168 -9.44 17.31 -20.35
C VAL A 168 -9.04 17.24 -18.87
N ALA A 169 -9.26 18.30 -18.11
CA ALA A 169 -8.96 18.34 -16.68
C ALA A 169 -9.69 17.24 -15.88
N LYS A 170 -10.95 16.94 -16.22
CA LYS A 170 -11.70 15.81 -15.65
C LYS A 170 -10.99 14.48 -15.91
N SER A 171 -10.56 14.25 -17.16
CA SER A 171 -9.85 13.02 -17.55
C SER A 171 -8.52 12.88 -16.80
N ASP A 172 -7.76 13.97 -16.73
CA ASP A 172 -6.46 14.00 -16.05
C ASP A 172 -6.60 13.76 -14.55
N LEU A 173 -7.63 14.33 -13.92
CA LEU A 173 -7.93 14.08 -12.51
C LEU A 173 -8.29 12.61 -12.25
N CYS A 174 -9.16 12.02 -13.05
CA CYS A 174 -9.49 10.60 -12.92
C CYS A 174 -8.23 9.72 -13.08
N ALA A 175 -7.38 10.01 -14.06
CA ALA A 175 -6.14 9.28 -14.29
C ALA A 175 -5.17 9.41 -13.12
N ALA A 176 -5.04 10.61 -12.54
CA ALA A 176 -4.18 10.86 -11.41
C ALA A 176 -4.69 10.16 -10.14
N PHE A 177 -5.99 10.20 -9.84
CA PHE A 177 -6.54 9.45 -8.69
C PHE A 177 -6.41 7.93 -8.86
N LYS A 178 -6.56 7.43 -10.09
CA LYS A 178 -6.26 6.03 -10.43
C LYS A 178 -4.81 5.69 -10.11
N HIS A 179 -3.87 6.55 -10.53
CA HIS A 179 -2.45 6.36 -10.25
C HIS A 179 -2.15 6.38 -8.74
N LEU A 180 -2.74 7.33 -7.99
CA LEU A 180 -2.57 7.43 -6.54
C LEU A 180 -3.08 6.18 -5.80
N ASN A 181 -4.25 5.64 -6.20
CA ASN A 181 -4.76 4.40 -5.64
C ASN A 181 -3.79 3.24 -5.88
N ILE A 182 -3.36 3.03 -7.14
CA ILE A 182 -2.44 1.96 -7.50
C ILE A 182 -1.07 2.13 -6.81
N ALA A 183 -0.58 3.37 -6.70
CA ALA A 183 0.69 3.68 -6.03
C ALA A 183 0.65 3.41 -4.53
N GLY A 184 -0.51 3.61 -3.90
CA GLY A 184 -0.73 3.35 -2.48
C GLY A 184 -1.02 1.89 -2.14
N GLU A 185 -1.16 0.99 -3.11
CA GLU A 185 -1.41 -0.43 -2.84
C GLU A 185 -0.13 -1.20 -2.63
N GLY A 186 0.03 -1.75 -1.44
CA GLY A 186 1.21 -2.53 -1.11
C GLY A 186 1.13 -3.18 0.26
N LEU A 187 2.21 -3.85 0.62
CA LEU A 187 2.35 -4.48 1.92
C LEU A 187 3.80 -4.43 2.41
N TYR A 188 3.94 -4.54 3.73
CA TYR A 188 5.18 -4.80 4.44
C TYR A 188 5.08 -6.12 5.18
N LEU A 189 6.17 -6.86 5.25
CA LEU A 189 6.26 -8.07 6.04
C LEU A 189 7.31 -7.89 7.13
N ILE A 190 6.92 -8.16 8.39
CA ILE A 190 7.82 -8.09 9.55
C ILE A 190 7.89 -9.46 10.19
N GLU A 191 9.08 -9.99 10.29
CA GLU A 191 9.38 -11.19 11.07
C GLU A 191 9.61 -10.79 12.53
N HIS A 192 8.76 -11.26 13.44
CA HIS A 192 8.84 -10.90 14.86
C HIS A 192 10.14 -11.31 15.53
N CYS A 193 10.79 -12.37 15.05
CA CYS A 193 12.10 -12.79 15.54
C CYS A 193 13.18 -11.69 15.38
N LEU A 194 13.07 -10.83 14.36
CA LEU A 194 13.99 -9.71 14.14
C LEU A 194 13.82 -8.57 15.15
N LEU A 195 12.68 -8.52 15.85
CA LEU A 195 12.35 -7.55 16.90
C LEU A 195 12.77 -8.02 18.28
N ARG A 196 13.34 -9.22 18.39
CA ARG A 196 13.76 -9.78 19.67
C ARG A 196 14.83 -8.90 20.33
N PRO A 197 14.67 -8.55 21.64
CA PRO A 197 15.61 -7.70 22.33
C PRO A 197 16.98 -8.36 22.45
N GLN A 198 18.02 -7.55 22.24
CA GLN A 198 19.41 -7.94 22.49
C GLN A 198 19.75 -7.74 23.98
N ASN A 199 19.12 -6.76 24.62
CA ASN A 199 19.25 -6.49 26.03
C ASN A 199 17.87 -6.61 26.72
N GLY A 200 17.62 -7.72 27.39
CA GLY A 200 16.31 -8.05 27.97
C GLY A 200 15.79 -7.11 29.07
N SER A 201 16.56 -6.10 29.49
CA SER A 201 16.12 -5.17 30.51
C SER A 201 15.07 -4.16 30.05
N LEU A 202 15.07 -3.80 28.76
CA LEU A 202 14.18 -2.78 28.16
C LEU A 202 12.74 -3.26 27.89
N TYR A 203 12.48 -4.56 28.04
CA TYR A 203 11.19 -5.18 27.66
C TYR A 203 10.43 -5.79 28.84
N LYS A 204 10.95 -5.63 30.07
CA LYS A 204 10.35 -6.25 31.27
C LYS A 204 8.93 -5.78 31.55
N ASP A 205 8.61 -4.56 31.15
CA ASP A 205 7.30 -3.92 31.33
C ASP A 205 6.28 -4.29 30.25
N LEU A 206 6.71 -4.78 29.07
CA LEU A 206 5.79 -5.17 27.99
C LEU A 206 5.14 -6.53 28.23
N SER A 207 5.61 -7.30 29.20
CA SER A 207 5.04 -8.62 29.58
C SER A 207 4.73 -9.55 28.39
N LEU A 208 5.56 -9.48 27.33
CA LEU A 208 5.35 -10.26 26.11
C LEU A 208 5.68 -11.73 26.33
N ALA A 209 4.78 -12.60 25.89
CA ALA A 209 5.05 -14.02 25.85
C ALA A 209 6.18 -14.33 24.84
N GLU A 210 6.99 -15.35 25.13
CA GLU A 210 8.01 -15.86 24.21
C GLU A 210 7.43 -16.20 22.83
N THR A 211 6.15 -16.61 22.79
CA THR A 211 5.38 -16.91 21.59
C THR A 211 5.21 -15.73 20.64
N PHE A 212 5.29 -14.48 21.16
CA PHE A 212 5.23 -13.29 20.31
C PHE A 212 6.36 -13.24 19.29
N TYR A 213 7.56 -13.70 19.68
CA TYR A 213 8.74 -13.66 18.82
C TYR A 213 8.91 -14.91 17.97
N ALA A 214 8.33 -16.03 18.40
CA ALA A 214 8.58 -17.33 17.78
C ALA A 214 7.54 -17.63 16.71
N PHE A 215 8.01 -17.92 15.50
CA PHE A 215 7.17 -18.37 14.40
C PHE A 215 5.99 -17.43 14.05
N THR A 216 6.16 -16.14 14.31
CA THR A 216 5.13 -15.13 14.07
C THR A 216 5.62 -14.08 13.09
N ILE A 217 4.76 -13.70 12.16
CA ILE A 217 4.99 -12.60 11.23
C ILE A 217 3.79 -11.65 11.23
N SER A 218 4.03 -10.38 11.01
CA SER A 218 2.99 -9.39 10.74
C SER A 218 3.06 -8.92 9.30
N VAL A 219 1.92 -8.92 8.61
CA VAL A 219 1.76 -8.42 7.26
C VAL A 219 0.90 -7.17 7.31
N MET A 220 1.51 -6.01 7.04
CA MET A 220 0.86 -4.70 7.06
C MET A 220 0.40 -4.34 5.66
N PHE A 221 -0.89 -4.36 5.43
CA PHE A 221 -1.51 -3.94 4.17
C PHE A 221 -1.93 -2.48 4.22
N SER A 222 -1.81 -1.80 3.08
CA SER A 222 -2.49 -0.52 2.89
C SER A 222 -4.01 -0.74 2.83
N GLY A 223 -4.77 -0.08 3.71
CA GLY A 223 -6.23 -0.26 3.81
C GLY A 223 -7.06 0.84 3.14
N TRP A 224 -6.42 1.86 2.56
CA TRP A 224 -7.09 3.08 2.10
C TRP A 224 -7.40 3.13 0.60
N SER A 225 -6.82 2.28 -0.25
CA SER A 225 -7.18 2.28 -1.67
C SER A 225 -8.57 1.68 -1.88
N ALA A 226 -9.20 1.98 -3.01
CA ALA A 226 -10.55 1.49 -3.32
C ALA A 226 -10.61 -0.05 -3.30
N ARG A 227 -9.58 -0.71 -3.82
CA ARG A 227 -9.48 -2.18 -3.80
C ARG A 227 -9.21 -2.72 -2.40
N CYS A 228 -8.29 -2.10 -1.66
CA CYS A 228 -7.89 -2.56 -0.33
C CYS A 228 -8.93 -2.23 0.76
N SER A 229 -9.89 -1.37 0.49
CA SER A 229 -11.03 -1.12 1.37
C SER A 229 -12.15 -2.17 1.22
N ASP A 230 -12.16 -2.94 0.11
CA ASP A 230 -13.15 -4.00 -0.12
C ASP A 230 -12.89 -5.20 0.80
N ILE A 231 -13.89 -5.55 1.61
CA ILE A 231 -13.78 -6.63 2.60
C ILE A 231 -13.56 -8.02 1.97
N GLU A 232 -14.08 -8.24 0.77
CA GLU A 232 -13.90 -9.51 0.08
C GLU A 232 -12.48 -9.62 -0.50
N PHE A 233 -11.92 -8.48 -0.94
CA PHE A 233 -10.51 -8.44 -1.33
C PHE A 233 -9.58 -8.68 -0.14
N ARG A 234 -9.90 -8.10 1.03
CA ARG A 234 -9.15 -8.34 2.28
C ARG A 234 -9.10 -9.83 2.63
N LYS A 235 -10.27 -10.49 2.63
CA LYS A 235 -10.36 -11.94 2.87
C LYS A 235 -9.50 -12.75 1.92
N LEU A 236 -9.53 -12.42 0.62
CA LEU A 236 -8.71 -13.08 -0.38
C LEU A 236 -7.21 -12.86 -0.13
N ALA A 237 -6.80 -11.63 0.20
CA ALA A 237 -5.42 -11.32 0.49
C ALA A 237 -4.91 -12.08 1.73
N GLU A 238 -5.70 -12.13 2.79
CA GLU A 238 -5.40 -12.91 4.00
C GLU A 238 -5.31 -14.41 3.72
N GLU A 239 -6.23 -14.94 2.91
CA GLU A 239 -6.17 -16.35 2.47
C GLU A 239 -4.90 -16.60 1.64
N THR A 240 -4.55 -15.68 0.73
CA THR A 240 -3.32 -15.76 -0.06
C THR A 240 -2.09 -15.80 0.84
N VAL A 241 -2.03 -14.98 1.89
CA VAL A 241 -0.95 -15.03 2.88
C VAL A 241 -0.90 -16.39 3.56
N ARG A 242 -2.01 -16.88 4.10
CA ARG A 242 -2.10 -18.16 4.84
C ARG A 242 -1.68 -19.35 3.98
N LEU A 243 -2.14 -19.41 2.73
CA LEU A 243 -1.83 -20.50 1.80
C LEU A 243 -0.35 -20.55 1.39
N ASN A 244 0.33 -19.40 1.38
CA ASN A 244 1.72 -19.31 0.96
C ASN A 244 2.70 -19.26 2.14
N CYS A 245 2.20 -19.06 3.36
CA CYS A 245 2.98 -19.07 4.57
C CYS A 245 3.34 -20.51 4.96
N PRO A 246 4.57 -20.80 5.42
CA PRO A 246 4.92 -22.11 5.97
C PRO A 246 4.01 -22.50 7.12
N ALA A 247 3.63 -23.78 7.22
CA ALA A 247 2.62 -24.27 8.17
C ALA A 247 2.96 -24.01 9.66
N HIS A 248 4.22 -23.79 10.00
CA HIS A 248 4.67 -23.47 11.36
C HIS A 248 4.75 -21.98 11.65
N ILE A 249 4.46 -21.11 10.68
CA ILE A 249 4.48 -19.66 10.84
C ILE A 249 3.04 -19.16 10.98
N LEU A 250 2.81 -18.35 12.01
CA LEU A 250 1.53 -17.69 12.26
C LEU A 250 1.53 -16.28 11.66
N PRO A 251 0.81 -16.04 10.56
CA PRO A 251 0.70 -14.71 9.99
C PRO A 251 -0.42 -13.91 10.66
N HIS A 252 -0.14 -12.69 11.07
CA HIS A 252 -1.09 -11.68 11.46
C HIS A 252 -1.21 -10.62 10.35
N CYS A 253 -2.40 -10.51 9.75
CA CYS A 253 -2.67 -9.52 8.71
C CYS A 253 -3.34 -8.29 9.33
N HIS A 254 -2.81 -7.11 9.01
CA HIS A 254 -3.28 -5.82 9.50
C HIS A 254 -3.57 -4.90 8.33
N TRP A 255 -4.74 -4.27 8.33
CA TRP A 255 -5.15 -3.30 7.33
C TRP A 255 -5.07 -1.90 7.93
N LEU A 256 -4.07 -1.13 7.50
CA LEU A 256 -3.79 0.17 8.10
C LEU A 256 -4.48 1.31 7.34
N SER A 257 -5.02 2.28 8.08
CA SER A 257 -5.39 3.56 7.51
C SER A 257 -4.15 4.30 6.98
N PHE A 258 -4.35 5.34 6.19
CA PHE A 258 -3.25 6.13 5.66
C PHE A 258 -2.37 6.71 6.79
N GLU A 259 -2.99 7.26 7.83
CA GLU A 259 -2.31 7.85 8.98
C GLU A 259 -1.57 6.78 9.82
N ALA A 260 -2.20 5.62 10.04
CA ALA A 260 -1.59 4.52 10.76
C ALA A 260 -0.37 3.98 9.99
N MET A 261 -0.46 3.88 8.66
CA MET A 261 0.66 3.47 7.82
C MET A 261 1.80 4.50 7.87
N GLN A 262 1.52 5.80 7.89
CA GLN A 262 2.56 6.81 8.04
C GLN A 262 3.33 6.66 9.35
N ILE A 263 2.62 6.41 10.45
CA ILE A 263 3.25 6.17 11.76
C ILE A 263 4.09 4.89 11.71
N PHE A 264 3.54 3.84 11.12
CA PHE A 264 4.24 2.57 10.93
C PHE A 264 5.52 2.74 10.12
N GLU A 265 5.44 3.35 8.94
CA GLU A 265 6.58 3.57 8.04
C GLU A 265 7.69 4.41 8.71
N ALA A 266 7.31 5.43 9.47
CA ALA A 266 8.28 6.24 10.23
C ALA A 266 9.04 5.40 11.28
N ARG A 267 8.32 4.55 12.04
CA ARG A 267 8.93 3.66 13.04
C ARG A 267 9.78 2.56 12.39
N TYR A 268 9.29 2.00 11.28
CA TYR A 268 9.98 0.97 10.53
C TYR A 268 11.29 1.49 9.92
N ALA A 269 11.26 2.69 9.33
CA ALA A 269 12.45 3.35 8.81
C ALA A 269 13.47 3.64 9.92
N ALA A 270 13.03 4.17 11.06
CA ALA A 270 13.90 4.44 12.19
C ALA A 270 14.58 3.15 12.71
N TRP A 271 13.83 2.05 12.80
CA TRP A 271 14.36 0.75 13.18
C TRP A 271 15.40 0.22 12.19
N LEU A 272 15.12 0.30 10.88
CA LEU A 272 16.06 -0.11 9.84
C LEU A 272 17.34 0.76 9.85
N ASP A 273 17.20 2.07 10.03
CA ASP A 273 18.35 2.98 10.05
C ASP A 273 19.31 2.67 11.19
N VAL A 274 18.78 2.41 12.39
CA VAL A 274 19.62 1.99 13.53
C VAL A 274 20.30 0.67 13.26
N ARG A 275 19.57 -0.32 12.71
CA ARG A 275 20.13 -1.65 12.36
C ARG A 275 21.24 -1.57 11.30
N ARG A 276 21.20 -0.56 10.44
CA ARG A 276 22.20 -0.34 9.37
C ARG A 276 23.41 0.46 9.85
N GLN A 277 23.17 1.53 10.62
CA GLN A 277 24.21 2.47 10.99
C GLN A 277 25.01 2.02 12.21
N ASP A 278 24.35 1.43 13.19
CA ASP A 278 24.94 1.07 14.48
C ASP A 278 24.39 -0.28 15.01
N PRO A 279 24.60 -1.39 14.26
CA PRO A 279 24.02 -2.69 14.60
C PRO A 279 24.56 -3.26 15.92
N SER A 280 25.72 -2.78 16.40
CA SER A 280 26.34 -3.20 17.66
C SER A 280 25.74 -2.49 18.89
N ASN A 281 24.99 -1.42 18.71
CA ASN A 281 24.37 -0.68 19.78
C ASN A 281 23.03 -1.31 20.20
N ALA A 282 23.11 -2.32 21.06
CA ALA A 282 21.95 -3.05 21.54
C ALA A 282 20.85 -2.14 22.10
N VAL A 283 21.21 -1.08 22.84
CA VAL A 283 20.23 -0.18 23.45
C VAL A 283 19.41 0.58 22.41
N LYS A 284 20.08 1.16 21.40
CA LYS A 284 19.37 1.87 20.32
C LYS A 284 18.52 0.93 19.46
N CYS A 285 19.08 -0.26 19.13
CA CYS A 285 18.35 -1.28 18.38
C CYS A 285 17.10 -1.72 19.11
N ASP A 286 17.21 -1.96 20.43
CA ASP A 286 16.09 -2.39 21.24
C ASP A 286 15.04 -1.27 21.40
N GLN A 287 15.45 0.00 21.59
CA GLN A 287 14.51 1.12 21.65
C GLN A 287 13.70 1.28 20.34
N ALA A 288 14.35 1.18 19.19
CA ALA A 288 13.69 1.28 17.91
C ALA A 288 12.75 0.06 17.65
N ALA A 289 13.18 -1.16 17.99
CA ALA A 289 12.36 -2.36 17.92
C ALA A 289 11.15 -2.28 18.85
N ARG A 290 11.33 -1.77 20.07
CA ARG A 290 10.25 -1.54 21.04
C ARG A 290 9.16 -0.63 20.48
N ALA A 291 9.53 0.46 19.81
CA ALA A 291 8.55 1.36 19.19
C ALA A 291 7.69 0.67 18.12
N LEU A 292 8.25 -0.29 17.37
CA LEU A 292 7.48 -1.13 16.44
C LEU A 292 6.59 -2.14 17.18
N ILE A 293 7.11 -2.79 18.23
CA ILE A 293 6.34 -3.75 19.02
C ILE A 293 5.13 -3.07 19.67
N GLU A 294 5.32 -1.90 20.26
CA GLU A 294 4.22 -1.11 20.83
C GLU A 294 3.16 -0.77 19.77
N PHE A 295 3.57 -0.46 18.54
CA PHE A 295 2.64 -0.25 17.46
C PHE A 295 1.85 -1.53 17.10
N LEU A 296 2.52 -2.70 17.09
CA LEU A 296 1.90 -3.98 16.79
C LEU A 296 0.91 -4.45 17.87
N ILE A 297 1.14 -4.06 19.12
CA ILE A 297 0.32 -4.46 20.28
C ILE A 297 -0.82 -3.47 20.53
N ASP A 298 -0.53 -2.17 20.41
CA ASP A 298 -1.54 -1.12 20.59
C ASP A 298 -2.68 -1.32 19.58
N GLY A 299 -3.85 -1.73 20.06
CA GLY A 299 -5.04 -2.06 19.27
C GLY A 299 -5.56 -1.01 18.27
N LYS A 300 -4.76 -0.01 17.93
CA LYS A 300 -4.95 0.91 16.78
C LYS A 300 -4.90 0.20 15.43
N LEU A 301 -4.48 -1.08 15.42
CA LEU A 301 -4.47 -1.94 14.23
C LEU A 301 -5.87 -2.48 13.86
N SER A 302 -6.84 -2.39 14.75
CA SER A 302 -8.16 -3.01 14.57
C SER A 302 -9.29 -2.03 14.21
N GLN A 303 -8.96 -0.80 13.83
CA GLN A 303 -9.95 0.20 13.46
C GLN A 303 -9.78 0.68 12.01
N VAL A 304 -10.11 -0.20 11.05
CA VAL A 304 -10.50 0.20 9.67
C VAL A 304 -11.64 -0.68 9.20
#